data_9e312c0830327a002c368a24d29db51f
#
_entry.id   9e312c0830327a002c368a24d29db51f
#
_cell.length_a   1.000
_cell.length_b   1.000
_cell.length_c   1.000
_cell.angle_alpha   90.00
_cell.angle_beta   90.00
_cell.angle_gamma   90.00
#
_symmetry.space_group_name_H-M   'P 1'
#
loop_
_entity.id
_entity.type
_entity.pdbx_description
1 polymer ?
#
loop_
_entity_poly.entity_id
_entity_poly.type
_entity_poly.pdbx_seq_one_letter_code
_entity_poly.pdbx_strand_id
1 'polypeptide(L)'
;MDTPIYRTAIAILIVILLGGCTWKQQQHSAQPEPAKPVLSGEYFMTHHLMTDQGMIRTSLAEQPTYLSESLGLWMDYLVRKKDQTSFDQQVDVLRTQFLLEHNLLSWQIESHQKSKVNALVDDLRVVTALQKADQLWQKSVYQTTAKKIAKALKDKNMFKGMLTDYYDASTKQTSHTITLSYLDPKAIKELVSLHLFTEQMMNNQLAILKNAPRQKGFFPKSYDIAKKVYSFDQEINLIDQLYTALYAERAQVDTTVIMKWLKTNFQKEGKLYGRYKLSTLQPAVTYESPSVYALVILYALKQGEDDFATDVYHRMKELQIQDPLKPYYGGYMNEKDTHSFDNLLPLIAERELLNEKVIQ
;
A
#
# COMPACT_ATOMS: atom_id res chain seq x y z
N MET A 1 -7.06 -81.40 -64.51
CA MET A 1 -7.48 -81.93 -63.18
C MET A 1 -7.38 -80.80 -62.21
N ASP A 2 -8.41 -80.60 -61.50
CA ASP A 2 -8.59 -79.72 -60.37
C ASP A 2 -9.14 -78.33 -60.63
N THR A 3 -10.42 -78.26 -60.28
CA THR A 3 -11.29 -77.10 -60.33
C THR A 3 -11.02 -76.15 -59.20
N PRO A 4 -11.23 -74.83 -59.41
CA PRO A 4 -11.11 -73.83 -58.34
C PRO A 4 -12.46 -73.58 -57.62
N ILE A 5 -12.40 -73.54 -56.35
CA ILE A 5 -13.52 -73.19 -55.44
C ILE A 5 -13.59 -71.68 -55.26
N TYR A 6 -14.71 -71.08 -55.71
CA TYR A 6 -15.02 -69.66 -55.44
C TYR A 6 -15.40 -69.47 -53.98
N ARG A 7 -14.77 -68.57 -53.24
CA ARG A 7 -15.24 -68.04 -52.00
C ARG A 7 -15.64 -66.58 -52.17
N THR A 8 -16.91 -66.37 -52.15
CA THR A 8 -17.54 -65.04 -52.10
C THR A 8 -17.18 -64.33 -50.78
N ALA A 9 -16.53 -63.19 -50.84
CA ALA A 9 -16.29 -62.31 -49.72
C ALA A 9 -17.44 -61.27 -49.67
N ILE A 10 -18.25 -61.32 -48.62
CA ILE A 10 -19.26 -60.32 -48.30
C ILE A 10 -18.52 -59.11 -47.67
N ALA A 11 -18.50 -58.00 -48.38
CA ALA A 11 -17.99 -56.73 -47.84
C ALA A 11 -19.09 -56.09 -46.96
N ILE A 12 -18.92 -56.09 -45.64
CA ILE A 12 -19.72 -55.35 -44.71
C ILE A 12 -19.23 -53.91 -44.67
N LEU A 13 -20.02 -52.99 -45.21
CA LEU A 13 -19.80 -51.55 -45.19
C LEU A 13 -20.16 -51.02 -43.82
N ILE A 14 -19.19 -50.79 -42.94
CA ILE A 14 -19.40 -50.09 -41.65
C ILE A 14 -19.37 -48.60 -41.94
N VAL A 15 -20.52 -47.95 -41.93
CA VAL A 15 -20.68 -46.48 -41.94
C VAL A 15 -20.39 -45.99 -40.55
N ILE A 16 -19.18 -45.46 -40.30
CA ILE A 16 -18.87 -44.76 -39.08
C ILE A 16 -19.44 -43.34 -39.19
N LEU A 17 -20.59 -43.10 -38.55
CA LEU A 17 -21.11 -41.76 -38.30
C LEU A 17 -20.22 -41.07 -37.27
N LEU A 18 -19.23 -40.27 -37.74
CA LEU A 18 -18.52 -39.31 -36.91
C LEU A 18 -19.47 -38.20 -36.53
N GLY A 19 -20.18 -38.40 -35.43
CA GLY A 19 -20.87 -37.31 -34.70
C GLY A 19 -19.86 -36.37 -34.14
N GLY A 20 -19.55 -35.30 -34.87
CA GLY A 20 -18.73 -34.19 -34.36
C GLY A 20 -19.45 -33.46 -33.24
N CYS A 21 -19.21 -33.82 -31.98
CA CYS A 21 -19.52 -32.96 -30.85
C CYS A 21 -18.62 -31.74 -30.90
N THR A 22 -19.10 -30.68 -31.56
CA THR A 22 -18.54 -29.34 -31.36
C THR A 22 -18.84 -28.92 -29.92
N TRP A 23 -17.89 -29.14 -29.01
CA TRP A 23 -17.90 -28.46 -27.76
C TRP A 23 -17.71 -26.95 -28.05
N LYS A 24 -18.83 -26.23 -28.12
CA LYS A 24 -18.81 -24.79 -27.92
C LYS A 24 -18.27 -24.56 -26.51
N GLN A 25 -16.98 -24.22 -26.42
CA GLN A 25 -16.43 -23.56 -25.25
C GLN A 25 -17.28 -22.29 -25.05
N GLN A 26 -18.25 -22.36 -24.16
CA GLN A 26 -18.91 -21.18 -23.62
C GLN A 26 -17.80 -20.38 -22.92
N GLN A 27 -17.24 -19.41 -23.63
CA GLN A 27 -16.55 -18.31 -22.97
C GLN A 27 -17.60 -17.69 -22.05
N HIS A 28 -17.52 -18.05 -20.76
CA HIS A 28 -18.12 -17.22 -19.73
C HIS A 28 -17.39 -15.87 -19.86
N SER A 29 -17.99 -14.95 -20.61
CA SER A 29 -17.72 -13.55 -20.45
C SER A 29 -18.08 -13.26 -18.99
N ALA A 30 -17.06 -13.12 -18.15
CA ALA A 30 -17.27 -12.65 -16.80
C ALA A 30 -18.10 -11.36 -16.91
N GLN A 31 -19.31 -11.39 -16.37
CA GLN A 31 -20.10 -10.16 -16.27
C GLN A 31 -19.21 -9.13 -15.53
N PRO A 32 -19.14 -7.89 -16.01
CA PRO A 32 -18.38 -6.88 -15.32
C PRO A 32 -18.88 -6.82 -13.88
N GLU A 33 -17.95 -6.99 -12.94
CA GLU A 33 -18.25 -6.86 -11.51
C GLU A 33 -18.92 -5.49 -11.30
N PRO A 34 -20.07 -5.41 -10.59
CA PRO A 34 -20.76 -4.13 -10.39
C PRO A 34 -19.81 -3.10 -9.83
N ALA A 35 -19.84 -1.89 -10.37
CA ALA A 35 -18.97 -0.80 -9.94
C ALA A 35 -19.11 -0.62 -8.42
N LYS A 36 -17.98 -0.65 -7.70
CA LYS A 36 -17.98 -0.45 -6.26
C LYS A 36 -18.47 0.97 -5.93
N PRO A 37 -19.26 1.15 -4.86
CA PRO A 37 -19.80 2.44 -4.51
C PRO A 37 -18.67 3.47 -4.28
N VAL A 38 -18.92 4.70 -4.71
CA VAL A 38 -18.01 5.83 -4.45
C VAL A 38 -18.16 6.21 -2.97
N LEU A 39 -17.05 6.16 -2.25
CA LEU A 39 -17.01 6.56 -0.83
C LEU A 39 -16.97 8.10 -0.71
N SER A 40 -17.53 8.64 0.37
CA SER A 40 -17.49 10.09 0.61
C SER A 40 -16.06 10.65 0.65
N GLY A 41 -15.13 9.90 1.23
CA GLY A 41 -13.70 10.26 1.19
C GLY A 41 -13.11 10.31 -0.22
N GLU A 42 -13.53 9.40 -1.12
CA GLU A 42 -13.12 9.45 -2.53
C GLU A 42 -13.67 10.71 -3.22
N TYR A 43 -14.94 11.05 -2.95
CA TYR A 43 -15.54 12.29 -3.44
C TYR A 43 -14.69 13.50 -2.99
N PHE A 44 -14.35 13.58 -1.70
CA PHE A 44 -13.52 14.65 -1.19
C PHE A 44 -12.15 14.73 -1.89
N MET A 45 -11.46 13.60 -2.03
CA MET A 45 -10.16 13.55 -2.70
C MET A 45 -10.22 14.07 -4.13
N THR A 46 -11.21 13.61 -4.91
CA THR A 46 -11.32 13.95 -6.33
C THR A 46 -11.80 15.38 -6.59
N HIS A 47 -12.60 15.98 -5.67
CA HIS A 47 -13.17 17.31 -5.87
C HIS A 47 -12.38 18.44 -5.21
N HIS A 48 -11.60 18.14 -4.16
CA HIS A 48 -10.92 19.18 -3.38
C HIS A 48 -9.38 19.09 -3.44
N LEU A 49 -8.84 17.88 -3.55
CA LEU A 49 -7.38 17.69 -3.50
C LEU A 49 -6.77 17.26 -4.85
N MET A 50 -7.56 16.71 -5.78
CA MET A 50 -7.04 16.30 -7.08
C MET A 50 -7.12 17.44 -8.08
N THR A 51 -6.05 17.64 -8.84
CA THR A 51 -6.03 18.58 -9.96
C THR A 51 -6.58 17.93 -11.24
N ASP A 52 -6.91 18.74 -12.25
CA ASP A 52 -7.33 18.25 -13.58
C ASP A 52 -6.28 17.35 -14.25
N GLN A 53 -5.00 17.48 -13.85
CA GLN A 53 -3.90 16.63 -14.31
C GLN A 53 -3.75 15.34 -13.50
N GLY A 54 -4.61 15.09 -12.50
CA GLY A 54 -4.58 13.92 -11.66
C GLY A 54 -3.54 13.96 -10.52
N MET A 55 -2.86 15.08 -10.30
CA MET A 55 -1.96 15.25 -9.18
C MET A 55 -2.73 15.53 -7.88
N ILE A 56 -2.30 14.94 -6.76
CA ILE A 56 -2.96 15.12 -5.46
C ILE A 56 -2.20 16.16 -4.65
N ARG A 57 -2.88 17.28 -4.34
CA ARG A 57 -2.37 18.32 -3.45
C ARG A 57 -2.25 17.76 -2.03
N THR A 58 -1.18 18.15 -1.35
CA THR A 58 -0.95 17.75 0.05
C THR A 58 -1.98 18.35 1.01
N SER A 59 -2.40 19.59 0.71
CA SER A 59 -3.36 20.35 1.52
C SER A 59 -4.17 21.30 0.64
N LEU A 60 -5.05 22.11 1.25
CA LEU A 60 -5.84 23.15 0.58
C LEU A 60 -5.07 24.49 0.48
N ALA A 61 -3.79 24.55 0.87
CA ALA A 61 -2.96 25.74 0.78
C ALA A 61 -2.93 26.33 -0.64
N GLU A 62 -2.80 27.66 -0.76
CA GLU A 62 -2.77 28.36 -2.06
C GLU A 62 -1.61 27.90 -2.94
N GLN A 63 -0.44 27.66 -2.35
CA GLN A 63 0.71 27.11 -3.06
C GLN A 63 0.72 25.59 -2.89
N PRO A 64 0.35 24.82 -3.93
CA PRO A 64 0.23 23.39 -3.78
C PRO A 64 1.59 22.71 -3.73
N THR A 65 1.72 21.78 -2.81
CA THR A 65 2.76 20.76 -2.80
C THR A 65 2.16 19.41 -3.15
N TYR A 66 2.97 18.54 -3.75
CA TYR A 66 2.57 17.21 -4.16
C TYR A 66 3.60 16.22 -3.64
N LEU A 67 3.14 15.16 -2.99
CA LEU A 67 4.02 14.14 -2.41
C LEU A 67 3.88 12.81 -3.15
N SER A 68 5.00 12.11 -3.33
CA SER A 68 4.98 10.71 -3.80
C SER A 68 4.22 9.78 -2.85
N GLU A 69 4.15 10.15 -1.57
CA GLU A 69 3.30 9.51 -0.57
C GLU A 69 1.83 9.49 -0.99
N SER A 70 1.28 10.67 -1.35
CA SER A 70 -0.12 10.80 -1.77
C SER A 70 -0.40 10.01 -3.05
N LEU A 71 0.50 10.07 -4.02
CA LEU A 71 0.42 9.27 -5.25
C LEU A 71 0.37 7.77 -4.94
N GLY A 72 1.31 7.29 -4.14
CA GLY A 72 1.40 5.86 -3.81
C GLY A 72 0.20 5.34 -3.01
N LEU A 73 -0.33 6.13 -2.06
CA LEU A 73 -1.54 5.80 -1.31
C LEU A 73 -2.78 5.77 -2.22
N TRP A 74 -2.92 6.74 -3.12
CA TRP A 74 -4.02 6.75 -4.08
C TRP A 74 -3.95 5.56 -5.04
N MET A 75 -2.76 5.22 -5.54
CA MET A 75 -2.55 4.01 -6.35
C MET A 75 -2.95 2.73 -5.58
N ASP A 76 -2.58 2.58 -4.29
CA ASP A 76 -3.01 1.43 -3.48
C ASP A 76 -4.54 1.40 -3.29
N TYR A 77 -5.19 2.55 -3.09
CA TYR A 77 -6.65 2.65 -3.04
C TYR A 77 -7.30 2.17 -4.35
N LEU A 78 -6.83 2.65 -5.50
CA LEU A 78 -7.37 2.29 -6.81
C LEU A 78 -7.25 0.79 -7.13
N VAL A 79 -6.14 0.17 -6.74
CA VAL A 79 -5.95 -1.29 -6.84
C VAL A 79 -6.98 -2.03 -5.98
N ARG A 80 -7.21 -1.59 -4.73
CA ARG A 80 -8.22 -2.19 -3.83
C ARG A 80 -9.64 -2.00 -4.34
N LYS A 81 -9.91 -0.86 -4.96
CA LYS A 81 -11.18 -0.55 -5.63
C LYS A 81 -11.35 -1.33 -6.94
N LYS A 82 -10.25 -1.82 -7.55
CA LYS A 82 -10.18 -2.41 -8.89
C LYS A 82 -10.53 -1.41 -10.00
N ASP A 83 -10.15 -0.15 -9.84
CA ASP A 83 -10.37 0.92 -10.81
C ASP A 83 -9.15 1.09 -11.72
N GLN A 84 -9.13 0.30 -12.81
CA GLN A 84 -8.02 0.27 -13.75
C GLN A 84 -7.86 1.61 -14.50
N THR A 85 -8.96 2.24 -14.90
CA THR A 85 -8.92 3.48 -15.69
C THR A 85 -8.23 4.60 -14.91
N SER A 86 -8.63 4.81 -13.66
CA SER A 86 -8.00 5.81 -12.79
C SER A 86 -6.56 5.42 -12.45
N PHE A 87 -6.27 4.13 -12.30
CA PHE A 87 -4.92 3.65 -12.06
C PHE A 87 -3.98 3.94 -13.23
N ASP A 88 -4.42 3.72 -14.47
CA ASP A 88 -3.64 4.06 -15.67
C ASP A 88 -3.26 5.54 -15.71
N GLN A 89 -4.20 6.42 -15.39
CA GLN A 89 -3.93 7.87 -15.28
C GLN A 89 -2.86 8.17 -14.23
N GLN A 90 -2.90 7.48 -13.08
CA GLN A 90 -1.87 7.66 -12.06
C GLN A 90 -0.50 7.11 -12.47
N VAL A 91 -0.45 6.07 -13.29
CA VAL A 91 0.82 5.60 -13.87
C VAL A 91 1.41 6.64 -14.81
N ASP A 92 0.59 7.38 -15.56
CA ASP A 92 1.07 8.48 -16.40
C ASP A 92 1.54 9.68 -15.54
N VAL A 93 0.82 10.03 -14.48
CA VAL A 93 1.26 11.03 -13.48
C VAL A 93 2.61 10.62 -12.85
N LEU A 94 2.74 9.39 -12.40
CA LEU A 94 3.99 8.84 -11.87
C LEU A 94 5.14 9.07 -12.85
N ARG A 95 4.98 8.64 -14.10
CA ARG A 95 6.02 8.64 -15.12
C ARG A 95 6.41 10.03 -15.59
N THR A 96 5.48 10.97 -15.67
CA THR A 96 5.70 12.31 -16.19
C THR A 96 6.04 13.31 -15.10
N GLN A 97 5.43 13.18 -13.92
CA GLN A 97 5.57 14.17 -12.87
C GLN A 97 6.56 13.75 -11.77
N PHE A 98 6.57 12.50 -11.31
CA PHE A 98 7.35 12.11 -10.13
C PHE A 98 8.69 11.44 -10.42
N LEU A 99 8.82 10.67 -11.52
CA LEU A 99 10.09 10.01 -11.81
C LEU A 99 11.20 11.02 -12.09
N LEU A 100 12.33 10.80 -11.44
CA LEU A 100 13.62 11.45 -11.71
C LEU A 100 14.35 10.72 -12.85
N GLU A 101 15.38 11.34 -13.42
CA GLU A 101 16.17 10.77 -14.52
C GLU A 101 16.73 9.37 -14.22
N HIS A 102 17.08 9.12 -12.95
CA HIS A 102 17.58 7.81 -12.48
C HIS A 102 16.47 6.85 -12.02
N ASN A 103 15.19 7.16 -12.29
CA ASN A 103 14.00 6.35 -11.99
C ASN A 103 13.66 6.13 -10.49
N LEU A 104 14.21 6.88 -9.55
CA LEU A 104 13.64 7.03 -8.22
C LEU A 104 12.57 8.13 -8.25
N LEU A 105 11.65 8.13 -7.29
CA LEU A 105 10.62 9.15 -7.21
C LEU A 105 11.16 10.41 -6.52
N SER A 106 10.80 11.58 -7.04
CA SER A 106 10.88 12.80 -6.23
C SER A 106 9.90 12.69 -5.08
N TRP A 107 10.36 12.79 -3.82
CA TRP A 107 9.46 12.70 -2.68
C TRP A 107 8.46 13.86 -2.61
N GLN A 108 8.86 15.04 -3.16
CA GLN A 108 8.06 16.27 -3.14
C GLN A 108 8.23 17.06 -4.44
N ILE A 109 7.14 17.64 -4.89
CA ILE A 109 7.11 18.65 -5.96
C ILE A 109 6.48 19.90 -5.35
N GLU A 110 7.20 21.01 -5.41
CA GLU A 110 6.77 22.31 -4.92
C GLU A 110 7.15 23.41 -5.92
N SER A 111 6.26 24.36 -6.17
CA SER A 111 6.50 25.43 -7.15
C SER A 111 7.02 24.90 -8.50
N HIS A 112 6.46 23.79 -8.98
CA HIS A 112 6.84 23.05 -10.20
C HIS A 112 8.28 22.47 -10.19
N GLN A 113 8.95 22.48 -9.04
CA GLN A 113 10.30 21.93 -8.90
C GLN A 113 10.25 20.56 -8.20
N LYS A 114 10.92 19.57 -8.80
CA LYS A 114 11.09 18.25 -8.20
C LYS A 114 12.24 18.28 -7.21
N SER A 115 12.00 17.79 -5.99
CA SER A 115 13.09 17.42 -5.08
C SER A 115 13.98 16.37 -5.74
N LYS A 116 15.29 16.46 -5.55
CA LYS A 116 16.24 15.46 -6.04
C LYS A 116 16.45 14.29 -5.07
N VAL A 117 15.65 14.25 -4.02
CA VAL A 117 15.67 13.20 -2.99
C VAL A 117 14.44 12.32 -3.17
N ASN A 118 14.56 11.01 -2.96
CA ASN A 118 13.44 10.09 -2.85
C ASN A 118 13.12 9.79 -1.38
N ALA A 119 11.98 9.17 -1.13
CA ALA A 119 11.66 8.51 0.13
C ALA A 119 11.43 7.02 -0.15
N LEU A 120 12.23 6.14 0.47
CA LEU A 120 12.16 4.70 0.25
C LEU A 120 10.75 4.14 0.41
N VAL A 121 10.02 4.60 1.45
CA VAL A 121 8.66 4.12 1.74
C VAL A 121 7.71 4.38 0.58
N ASP A 122 7.88 5.49 -0.12
CA ASP A 122 7.01 5.85 -1.25
C ASP A 122 7.38 5.07 -2.51
N ASP A 123 8.67 4.93 -2.82
CA ASP A 123 9.13 4.08 -3.92
C ASP A 123 8.62 2.63 -3.74
N LEU A 124 8.73 2.08 -2.53
CA LEU A 124 8.25 0.73 -2.21
C LEU A 124 6.73 0.60 -2.33
N ARG A 125 5.99 1.62 -1.89
CA ARG A 125 4.52 1.67 -1.99
C ARG A 125 4.08 1.66 -3.46
N VAL A 126 4.70 2.49 -4.29
CA VAL A 126 4.42 2.56 -5.73
C VAL A 126 4.79 1.25 -6.44
N VAL A 127 5.97 0.65 -6.14
CA VAL A 127 6.34 -0.66 -6.68
C VAL A 127 5.31 -1.72 -6.32
N THR A 128 4.85 -1.75 -5.07
CA THR A 128 3.83 -2.70 -4.60
C THR A 128 2.50 -2.50 -5.32
N ALA A 129 2.05 -1.25 -5.51
CA ALA A 129 0.81 -0.95 -6.23
C ALA A 129 0.89 -1.37 -7.70
N LEU A 130 2.02 -1.09 -8.37
CA LEU A 130 2.27 -1.52 -9.76
C LEU A 130 2.28 -3.04 -9.92
N GLN A 131 2.91 -3.78 -9.00
CA GLN A 131 2.94 -5.24 -9.02
C GLN A 131 1.55 -5.85 -8.80
N LYS A 132 0.76 -5.31 -7.86
CA LYS A 132 -0.63 -5.73 -7.66
C LYS A 132 -1.49 -5.45 -8.92
N ALA A 133 -1.28 -4.29 -9.55
CA ALA A 133 -1.97 -3.91 -10.78
C ALA A 133 -1.61 -4.84 -11.94
N ASP A 134 -0.33 -5.24 -12.07
CA ASP A 134 0.11 -6.21 -13.07
C ASP A 134 -0.54 -7.59 -12.86
N GLN A 135 -0.65 -8.04 -11.61
CA GLN A 135 -1.36 -9.28 -11.26
C GLN A 135 -2.84 -9.24 -11.62
N LEU A 136 -3.51 -8.07 -11.48
CA LEU A 136 -4.94 -7.91 -11.78
C LEU A 136 -5.22 -7.70 -13.26
N TRP A 137 -4.41 -6.90 -13.94
CA TRP A 137 -4.76 -6.37 -15.27
C TRP A 137 -3.75 -6.70 -16.36
N GLN A 138 -2.61 -7.31 -16.02
CA GLN A 138 -1.61 -7.87 -16.94
C GLN A 138 -1.11 -6.87 -18.00
N LYS A 139 -0.86 -5.61 -17.60
CA LYS A 139 -0.31 -4.59 -18.50
C LYS A 139 1.21 -4.46 -18.31
N SER A 140 1.96 -4.71 -19.38
CA SER A 140 3.43 -4.68 -19.38
C SER A 140 4.04 -3.36 -18.86
N VAL A 141 3.34 -2.24 -18.99
CA VAL A 141 3.79 -0.93 -18.49
C VAL A 141 3.94 -0.92 -16.97
N TYR A 142 3.09 -1.64 -16.23
CA TYR A 142 3.17 -1.71 -14.77
C TYR A 142 4.45 -2.41 -14.32
N GLN A 143 4.68 -3.61 -14.84
CA GLN A 143 5.88 -4.38 -14.54
C GLN A 143 7.15 -3.66 -14.97
N THR A 144 7.13 -3.05 -16.18
CA THR A 144 8.29 -2.31 -16.71
C THR A 144 8.62 -1.11 -15.81
N THR A 145 7.61 -0.36 -15.35
CA THR A 145 7.81 0.80 -14.46
C THR A 145 8.29 0.33 -13.08
N ALA A 146 7.69 -0.70 -12.51
CA ALA A 146 8.13 -1.29 -11.23
C ALA A 146 9.59 -1.75 -11.29
N LYS A 147 10.01 -2.44 -12.36
CA LYS A 147 11.40 -2.88 -12.57
C LYS A 147 12.38 -1.71 -12.62
N LYS A 148 12.02 -0.60 -13.29
CA LYS A 148 12.89 0.59 -13.36
C LYS A 148 13.11 1.19 -11.97
N ILE A 149 12.05 1.36 -11.17
CA ILE A 149 12.14 1.89 -9.81
C ILE A 149 12.94 0.92 -8.91
N ALA A 150 12.61 -0.36 -8.92
CA ALA A 150 13.31 -1.38 -8.14
C ALA A 150 14.80 -1.47 -8.48
N LYS A 151 15.16 -1.35 -9.78
CA LYS A 151 16.57 -1.27 -10.19
C LYS A 151 17.25 -0.03 -9.65
N ALA A 152 16.60 1.12 -9.68
CA ALA A 152 17.15 2.37 -9.15
C ALA A 152 17.34 2.29 -7.62
N LEU A 153 16.40 1.68 -6.88
CA LEU A 153 16.58 1.39 -5.45
C LEU A 153 17.82 0.55 -5.19
N LYS A 154 18.01 -0.53 -5.97
CA LYS A 154 19.19 -1.40 -5.85
C LYS A 154 20.49 -0.65 -6.14
N ASP A 155 20.50 0.18 -7.17
CA ASP A 155 21.71 0.83 -7.66
C ASP A 155 22.10 2.08 -6.82
N LYS A 156 21.14 2.75 -6.18
CA LYS A 156 21.30 4.08 -5.57
C LYS A 156 20.95 4.14 -4.08
N ASN A 157 19.88 3.46 -3.67
CA ASN A 157 19.28 3.63 -2.34
C ASN A 157 19.74 2.56 -1.33
N MET A 158 20.99 2.07 -1.47
CA MET A 158 21.54 1.03 -0.60
C MET A 158 22.85 1.46 0.04
N PHE A 159 23.00 1.07 1.31
CA PHE A 159 24.24 1.19 2.06
C PHE A 159 24.62 -0.16 2.67
N LYS A 160 25.84 -0.64 2.44
CA LYS A 160 26.34 -1.95 2.92
C LYS A 160 25.38 -3.11 2.60
N GLY A 161 24.76 -3.09 1.42
CA GLY A 161 23.86 -4.15 0.96
C GLY A 161 22.44 -4.10 1.54
N MET A 162 22.08 -3.04 2.24
CA MET A 162 20.74 -2.80 2.81
C MET A 162 20.11 -1.53 2.25
N LEU A 163 18.78 -1.56 2.06
CA LEU A 163 18.00 -0.38 1.72
C LEU A 163 18.03 0.63 2.88
N THR A 164 18.01 1.91 2.55
CA THR A 164 18.06 3.02 3.50
C THR A 164 16.92 4.01 3.23
N ASP A 165 16.71 4.98 4.11
CA ASP A 165 15.56 5.87 4.06
C ASP A 165 15.47 6.68 2.76
N TYR A 166 16.59 7.10 2.18
CA TYR A 166 16.62 7.92 0.98
C TYR A 166 17.97 7.91 0.26
N TYR A 167 17.94 8.36 -0.98
CA TYR A 167 19.09 8.77 -1.79
C TYR A 167 18.90 10.23 -2.25
N ASP A 168 19.93 11.05 -2.09
CA ASP A 168 19.98 12.41 -2.59
C ASP A 168 20.81 12.47 -3.89
N ALA A 169 20.15 12.70 -5.02
CA ALA A 169 20.80 12.75 -6.32
C ALA A 169 21.65 14.01 -6.53
N SER A 170 21.43 15.08 -5.74
CA SER A 170 22.24 16.30 -5.83
C SER A 170 23.63 16.11 -5.21
N THR A 171 23.71 15.41 -4.09
CA THR A 171 24.95 15.07 -3.40
C THR A 171 25.51 13.70 -3.78
N LYS A 172 24.70 12.86 -4.46
CA LYS A 172 24.98 11.45 -4.77
C LYS A 172 25.23 10.62 -3.51
N GLN A 173 24.58 10.97 -2.41
CA GLN A 173 24.71 10.29 -1.13
C GLN A 173 23.43 9.54 -0.79
N THR A 174 23.59 8.36 -0.18
CA THR A 174 22.49 7.62 0.42
C THR A 174 22.51 7.76 1.94
N SER A 175 21.34 7.66 2.57
CA SER A 175 21.23 7.59 4.02
C SER A 175 22.01 6.38 4.57
N HIS A 176 22.42 6.45 5.83
CA HIS A 176 22.96 5.30 6.57
C HIS A 176 21.96 4.71 7.55
N THR A 177 20.75 5.24 7.56
CA THR A 177 19.67 4.89 8.49
C THR A 177 18.53 4.25 7.74
N ILE A 178 17.84 3.33 8.40
CA ILE A 178 16.54 2.80 8.00
C ILE A 178 15.51 2.98 9.10
N THR A 179 14.43 3.66 8.79
CA THR A 179 13.26 3.81 9.65
C THR A 179 12.45 2.51 9.64
N LEU A 180 12.06 1.98 10.81
CA LEU A 180 11.43 0.67 10.89
C LEU A 180 10.05 0.64 10.22
N SER A 181 9.33 1.76 10.24
CA SER A 181 8.04 1.91 9.52
C SER A 181 8.18 1.94 7.99
N TYR A 182 9.41 1.84 7.44
CA TYR A 182 9.67 1.71 6.00
C TYR A 182 9.94 0.25 5.58
N LEU A 183 10.08 -0.66 6.55
CA LEU A 183 10.44 -2.06 6.31
C LEU A 183 9.22 -2.94 6.02
N ASP A 184 8.46 -2.64 4.96
CA ASP A 184 7.34 -3.51 4.55
C ASP A 184 7.84 -4.82 3.95
N PRO A 185 7.65 -5.99 4.62
CA PRO A 185 8.06 -7.29 4.12
C PRO A 185 7.42 -7.63 2.77
N LYS A 186 6.17 -7.18 2.53
CA LYS A 186 5.48 -7.41 1.27
C LYS A 186 6.16 -6.66 0.13
N ALA A 187 6.45 -5.38 0.35
CA ALA A 187 7.12 -4.56 -0.66
C ALA A 187 8.54 -5.09 -0.97
N ILE A 188 9.30 -5.48 0.05
CA ILE A 188 10.64 -6.06 -0.15
C ILE A 188 10.56 -7.39 -0.91
N LYS A 189 9.54 -8.22 -0.65
CA LYS A 189 9.29 -9.46 -1.40
C LYS A 189 8.98 -9.19 -2.88
N GLU A 190 8.28 -8.09 -3.19
CA GLU A 190 8.04 -7.70 -4.60
C GLU A 190 9.36 -7.36 -5.32
N LEU A 191 10.36 -6.79 -4.62
CA LEU A 191 11.68 -6.58 -5.23
C LEU A 191 12.39 -7.90 -5.55
N VAL A 192 12.17 -8.94 -4.77
CA VAL A 192 12.67 -10.30 -5.04
C VAL A 192 11.94 -10.92 -6.22
N SER A 193 10.62 -10.81 -6.29
CA SER A 193 9.81 -11.33 -7.40
C SER A 193 10.15 -10.70 -8.76
N LEU A 194 10.64 -9.45 -8.73
CA LEU A 194 11.17 -8.77 -9.91
C LEU A 194 12.58 -9.24 -10.32
N HIS A 195 13.20 -10.21 -9.61
CA HIS A 195 14.54 -10.72 -9.80
C HIS A 195 15.67 -9.69 -9.67
N LEU A 196 15.41 -8.61 -8.92
CA LEU A 196 16.39 -7.55 -8.67
C LEU A 196 17.05 -7.69 -7.30
N PHE A 197 16.35 -8.25 -6.34
CA PHE A 197 16.85 -8.56 -5.01
C PHE A 197 16.91 -10.07 -4.80
N THR A 198 17.77 -10.54 -3.92
CA THR A 198 17.85 -11.96 -3.54
C THR A 198 17.09 -12.18 -2.22
N GLU A 199 16.70 -13.43 -1.96
CA GLU A 199 16.14 -13.82 -0.65
C GLU A 199 17.10 -13.46 0.51
N GLN A 200 18.41 -13.59 0.29
CA GLN A 200 19.40 -13.21 1.30
C GLN A 200 19.35 -11.70 1.60
N MET A 201 19.22 -10.84 0.58
CA MET A 201 19.07 -9.38 0.77
C MET A 201 17.79 -9.06 1.55
N MET A 202 16.67 -9.71 1.19
CA MET A 202 15.41 -9.58 1.92
C MET A 202 15.58 -10.02 3.37
N ASN A 203 16.14 -11.18 3.62
CA ASN A 203 16.34 -11.71 4.98
C ASN A 203 17.22 -10.80 5.83
N ASN A 204 18.30 -10.26 5.27
CA ASN A 204 19.17 -9.29 5.95
C ASN A 204 18.41 -8.01 6.31
N GLN A 205 17.58 -7.49 5.40
CA GLN A 205 16.75 -6.31 5.62
C GLN A 205 15.72 -6.55 6.73
N LEU A 206 14.99 -7.67 6.65
CA LEU A 206 13.96 -8.03 7.63
C LEU A 206 14.54 -8.44 8.99
N ALA A 207 15.80 -8.84 9.06
CA ALA A 207 16.49 -9.11 10.33
C ALA A 207 16.53 -7.85 11.23
N ILE A 208 16.59 -6.65 10.65
CA ILE A 208 16.53 -5.39 11.42
C ILE A 208 15.19 -5.31 12.18
N LEU A 209 14.07 -5.63 11.52
CA LEU A 209 12.76 -5.61 12.16
C LEU A 209 12.58 -6.75 13.17
N LYS A 210 13.03 -7.97 12.80
CA LYS A 210 12.91 -9.17 13.64
C LYS A 210 13.71 -9.10 14.94
N ASN A 211 14.89 -8.47 14.89
CA ASN A 211 15.80 -8.33 16.04
C ASN A 211 15.65 -7.00 16.78
N ALA A 212 14.65 -6.17 16.41
CA ALA A 212 14.44 -4.88 17.04
C ALA A 212 14.08 -5.03 18.53
N PRO A 213 14.84 -4.41 19.44
CA PRO A 213 14.53 -4.39 20.86
C PRO A 213 13.20 -3.66 21.11
N ARG A 214 12.60 -3.90 22.27
CA ARG A 214 11.34 -3.25 22.66
C ARG A 214 11.52 -2.45 23.92
N GLN A 215 10.92 -1.26 23.95
CA GLN A 215 10.75 -0.49 25.18
C GLN A 215 9.26 -0.37 25.50
N LYS A 216 8.83 -0.92 26.63
CA LYS A 216 7.40 -0.99 27.00
C LYS A 216 6.49 -1.60 25.93
N GLY A 217 7.02 -2.50 25.09
CA GLY A 217 6.32 -3.13 23.98
C GLY A 217 6.46 -2.41 22.63
N PHE A 218 6.92 -1.16 22.63
CA PHE A 218 7.05 -0.37 21.39
C PHE A 218 8.41 -0.56 20.72
N PHE A 219 8.43 -0.38 19.42
CA PHE A 219 9.60 -0.51 18.55
C PHE A 219 10.48 0.74 18.59
N PRO A 220 11.81 0.60 18.31
CA PRO A 220 12.63 1.76 17.98
C PRO A 220 12.12 2.40 16.68
N LYS A 221 12.42 3.69 16.52
CA LYS A 221 12.08 4.43 15.29
C LYS A 221 12.97 3.99 14.14
N SER A 222 14.27 3.87 14.35
CA SER A 222 15.23 3.68 13.28
C SER A 222 16.39 2.79 13.69
N TYR A 223 17.14 2.33 12.67
CA TYR A 223 18.40 1.59 12.81
C TYR A 223 19.49 2.25 11.99
N ASP A 224 20.60 2.63 12.64
CA ASP A 224 21.82 3.10 11.98
C ASP A 224 22.63 1.88 11.51
N ILE A 225 22.69 1.70 10.20
CA ILE A 225 23.36 0.54 9.56
C ILE A 225 24.89 0.63 9.73
N ALA A 226 25.43 1.84 9.76
CA ALA A 226 26.89 2.04 9.92
C ALA A 226 27.36 1.66 11.31
N LYS A 227 26.62 2.09 12.33
CA LYS A 227 26.92 1.89 13.76
C LYS A 227 26.31 0.60 14.34
N LYS A 228 25.31 0.01 13.65
CA LYS A 228 24.53 -1.14 14.10
C LYS A 228 23.77 -0.85 15.41
N VAL A 229 23.14 0.31 15.52
CA VAL A 229 22.43 0.78 16.72
C VAL A 229 21.01 1.15 16.39
N TYR A 230 20.07 0.70 17.24
CA TYR A 230 18.67 1.14 17.22
C TYR A 230 18.50 2.44 18.00
N SER A 231 17.61 3.30 17.51
CA SER A 231 17.27 4.56 18.15
C SER A 231 15.77 4.64 18.46
N PHE A 232 15.48 5.04 19.72
CA PHE A 232 14.12 5.29 20.17
C PHE A 232 13.88 6.78 20.27
N ASP A 233 12.68 7.24 19.87
CA ASP A 233 12.24 8.60 20.19
C ASP A 233 11.72 8.67 21.64
N GLN A 234 11.71 9.86 22.22
CA GLN A 234 11.12 10.08 23.53
C GLN A 234 9.59 9.98 23.51
N GLU A 235 8.99 10.22 22.34
CA GLU A 235 7.56 10.09 22.08
C GLU A 235 7.29 8.93 21.14
N ILE A 236 6.22 8.19 21.43
CA ILE A 236 5.64 7.17 20.58
C ILE A 236 4.79 7.89 19.53
N ASN A 237 5.25 8.00 18.29
CA ASN A 237 4.42 8.39 17.15
C ASN A 237 3.58 7.19 16.72
N LEU A 238 2.25 7.24 16.87
CA LEU A 238 1.41 6.09 16.56
C LEU A 238 1.40 5.72 15.07
N ILE A 239 1.59 6.66 14.15
CA ILE A 239 1.72 6.34 12.72
C ILE A 239 2.92 5.41 12.49
N ASP A 240 4.11 5.77 12.98
CA ASP A 240 5.32 4.96 12.84
C ASP A 240 5.18 3.60 13.52
N GLN A 241 4.59 3.57 14.72
CA GLN A 241 4.43 2.33 15.49
C GLN A 241 3.42 1.38 14.84
N LEU A 242 2.32 1.89 14.31
CA LEU A 242 1.29 1.08 13.66
C LEU A 242 1.78 0.50 12.34
N TYR A 243 2.49 1.27 11.51
CA TYR A 243 3.15 0.72 10.33
C TYR A 243 4.17 -0.35 10.73
N THR A 244 5.00 -0.05 11.73
CA THR A 244 6.02 -1.01 12.19
C THR A 244 5.38 -2.29 12.76
N ALA A 245 4.29 -2.18 13.53
CA ALA A 245 3.55 -3.32 14.06
C ALA A 245 2.93 -4.17 12.94
N LEU A 246 2.28 -3.52 11.96
CA LEU A 246 1.70 -4.20 10.79
C LEU A 246 2.77 -4.95 9.97
N TYR A 247 3.95 -4.36 9.82
CA TYR A 247 5.07 -4.98 9.10
C TYR A 247 5.74 -6.08 9.92
N ALA A 248 5.86 -5.90 11.23
CA ALA A 248 6.35 -6.91 12.15
C ALA A 248 5.46 -8.16 12.14
N GLU A 249 4.13 -7.97 12.16
CA GLU A 249 3.14 -9.05 12.00
C GLU A 249 3.35 -9.81 10.69
N ARG A 250 3.53 -9.11 9.57
CA ARG A 250 3.84 -9.72 8.26
C ARG A 250 5.16 -10.48 8.25
N ALA A 251 6.12 -10.07 9.09
CA ALA A 251 7.42 -10.73 9.29
C ALA A 251 7.37 -11.82 10.35
N GLN A 252 6.19 -12.18 10.87
CA GLN A 252 5.96 -13.18 11.94
C GLN A 252 6.65 -12.80 13.27
N VAL A 253 6.67 -11.52 13.59
CA VAL A 253 7.14 -11.00 14.88
C VAL A 253 5.93 -10.71 15.76
N ASP A 254 5.95 -11.18 17.01
CA ASP A 254 4.86 -10.96 17.96
C ASP A 254 4.64 -9.47 18.24
N THR A 255 3.40 -9.02 18.10
CA THR A 255 2.94 -7.63 18.30
C THR A 255 1.74 -7.55 19.26
N THR A 256 1.39 -8.63 19.94
CA THR A 256 0.23 -8.74 20.84
C THR A 256 0.21 -7.68 21.94
N VAL A 257 1.37 -7.25 22.43
CA VAL A 257 1.50 -6.19 23.45
C VAL A 257 0.99 -4.85 22.91
N ILE A 258 1.26 -4.53 21.63
CA ILE A 258 0.77 -3.29 21.00
C ILE A 258 -0.75 -3.36 20.82
N MET A 259 -1.29 -4.47 20.30
CA MET A 259 -2.74 -4.65 20.15
C MET A 259 -3.46 -4.53 21.49
N LYS A 260 -2.96 -5.21 22.52
CA LYS A 260 -3.53 -5.13 23.87
C LYS A 260 -3.50 -3.70 24.40
N TRP A 261 -2.41 -2.98 24.19
CA TRP A 261 -2.27 -1.59 24.62
C TRP A 261 -3.27 -0.68 23.89
N LEU A 262 -3.43 -0.83 22.57
CA LEU A 262 -4.39 -0.08 21.75
C LEU A 262 -5.83 -0.29 22.25
N LYS A 263 -6.24 -1.57 22.39
CA LYS A 263 -7.58 -1.93 22.89
C LYS A 263 -7.85 -1.36 24.27
N THR A 264 -6.91 -1.50 25.21
CA THR A 264 -7.04 -0.99 26.59
C THR A 264 -7.19 0.53 26.62
N ASN A 265 -6.37 1.26 25.85
CA ASN A 265 -6.46 2.73 25.82
C ASN A 265 -7.74 3.21 25.14
N PHE A 266 -8.13 2.59 24.03
CA PHE A 266 -9.35 2.92 23.32
C PHE A 266 -10.59 2.65 24.19
N GLN A 267 -10.67 1.51 24.88
CA GLN A 267 -11.77 1.19 25.79
C GLN A 267 -11.86 2.18 26.97
N LYS A 268 -10.72 2.63 27.49
CA LYS A 268 -10.66 3.54 28.63
C LYS A 268 -11.04 4.97 28.24
N GLU A 269 -10.53 5.48 27.12
CA GLU A 269 -10.63 6.90 26.77
C GLU A 269 -11.66 7.18 25.65
N GLY A 270 -12.20 6.16 25.00
CA GLY A 270 -13.03 6.25 23.80
C GLY A 270 -12.28 6.75 22.55
N LYS A 271 -10.96 6.93 22.65
CA LYS A 271 -10.12 7.51 21.59
C LYS A 271 -8.65 7.19 21.75
N LEU A 272 -7.88 7.45 20.68
CA LEU A 272 -6.42 7.37 20.64
C LEU A 272 -5.84 8.72 20.20
N TYR A 273 -4.78 9.15 20.88
CA TYR A 273 -4.07 10.37 20.53
C TYR A 273 -2.96 10.09 19.54
N GLY A 274 -2.54 11.09 18.77
CA GLY A 274 -1.50 10.92 17.74
C GLY A 274 -0.13 10.52 18.30
N ARG A 275 0.19 10.94 19.54
CA ARG A 275 1.48 10.66 20.20
C ARG A 275 1.31 10.41 21.71
N TYR A 276 2.26 9.59 22.24
CA TYR A 276 2.35 9.26 23.68
C TYR A 276 3.80 9.38 24.15
N LYS A 277 4.02 9.76 25.41
CA LYS A 277 5.37 9.77 26.02
C LYS A 277 5.82 8.33 26.25
N LEU A 278 6.96 7.94 25.72
CA LEU A 278 7.49 6.57 25.89
C LEU A 278 7.75 6.24 27.37
N SER A 279 8.18 7.23 28.17
CA SER A 279 8.47 7.04 29.60
C SER A 279 7.26 6.69 30.45
N THR A 280 6.08 7.28 30.18
CA THR A 280 4.88 7.16 31.02
C THR A 280 3.71 6.48 30.34
N LEU A 281 3.70 6.37 29.01
CA LEU A 281 2.59 5.94 28.15
C LEU A 281 1.35 6.85 28.26
N GLN A 282 1.52 8.09 28.76
CA GLN A 282 0.46 9.09 28.77
C GLN A 282 0.46 9.88 27.46
N PRO A 283 -0.68 10.42 27.03
CA PRO A 283 -0.75 11.27 25.84
C PRO A 283 0.29 12.40 25.89
N ALA A 284 1.00 12.61 24.80
CA ALA A 284 1.94 13.72 24.61
C ALA A 284 1.32 14.88 23.85
N VAL A 285 0.18 14.64 23.21
CA VAL A 285 -0.61 15.60 22.42
C VAL A 285 -2.09 15.47 22.76
N THR A 286 -2.90 16.44 22.37
CA THR A 286 -4.35 16.47 22.62
C THR A 286 -5.19 16.13 21.38
N TYR A 287 -4.57 16.03 20.21
CA TYR A 287 -5.27 15.76 18.96
C TYR A 287 -5.39 14.26 18.67
N GLU A 288 -6.46 13.91 17.99
CA GLU A 288 -6.69 12.63 17.34
C GLU A 288 -6.30 12.75 15.86
N SER A 289 -5.90 11.64 15.23
CA SER A 289 -5.62 11.61 13.78
C SER A 289 -6.45 10.53 13.10
N PRO A 290 -7.21 10.86 12.05
CA PRO A 290 -7.94 9.86 11.28
C PRO A 290 -7.01 8.80 10.67
N SER A 291 -5.78 9.16 10.33
CA SER A 291 -4.75 8.22 9.86
C SER A 291 -4.29 7.23 10.91
N VAL A 292 -4.26 7.63 12.19
CA VAL A 292 -4.00 6.69 13.31
C VAL A 292 -5.10 5.65 13.35
N TYR A 293 -6.36 6.07 13.32
CA TYR A 293 -7.49 5.14 13.32
C TYR A 293 -7.49 4.22 12.11
N ALA A 294 -7.23 4.76 10.92
CA ALA A 294 -7.11 3.96 9.70
C ALA A 294 -6.05 2.85 9.81
N LEU A 295 -4.88 3.16 10.38
CA LEU A 295 -3.83 2.17 10.59
C LEU A 295 -4.19 1.17 11.69
N VAL A 296 -4.90 1.57 12.76
CA VAL A 296 -5.43 0.63 13.76
C VAL A 296 -6.42 -0.33 13.12
N ILE A 297 -7.33 0.15 12.27
CA ILE A 297 -8.28 -0.68 11.53
C ILE A 297 -7.54 -1.71 10.68
N LEU A 298 -6.59 -1.28 9.83
CA LEU A 298 -5.83 -2.17 8.97
C LEU A 298 -5.01 -3.21 9.76
N TYR A 299 -4.50 -2.82 10.93
CA TYR A 299 -3.76 -3.69 11.82
C TYR A 299 -4.69 -4.68 12.54
N ALA A 300 -5.85 -4.24 13.02
CA ALA A 300 -6.86 -5.07 13.66
C ALA A 300 -7.41 -6.13 12.68
N LEU A 301 -7.78 -5.75 11.46
CA LEU A 301 -8.19 -6.68 10.40
C LEU A 301 -7.13 -7.74 10.13
N LYS A 302 -5.84 -7.35 10.12
CA LYS A 302 -4.74 -8.30 9.91
C LYS A 302 -4.65 -9.34 11.04
N GLN A 303 -5.09 -9.01 12.24
CA GLN A 303 -5.10 -9.92 13.41
C GLN A 303 -6.43 -10.62 13.64
N GLY A 304 -7.46 -10.41 12.79
CA GLY A 304 -8.79 -10.99 12.96
C GLY A 304 -9.60 -10.34 14.10
N GLU A 305 -9.27 -9.10 14.45
CA GLU A 305 -9.93 -8.32 15.50
C GLU A 305 -11.02 -7.41 14.89
N ASP A 306 -11.99 -8.02 14.18
CA ASP A 306 -12.98 -7.34 13.35
C ASP A 306 -13.91 -6.43 14.18
N ASP A 307 -14.32 -6.87 15.38
CA ASP A 307 -15.15 -6.03 16.28
C ASP A 307 -14.40 -4.76 16.68
N PHE A 308 -13.13 -4.89 17.05
CA PHE A 308 -12.30 -3.73 17.39
C PHE A 308 -12.06 -2.81 16.18
N ALA A 309 -11.85 -3.38 15.00
CA ALA A 309 -11.75 -2.60 13.77
C ALA A 309 -13.03 -1.79 13.50
N THR A 310 -14.20 -2.37 13.76
CA THR A 310 -15.51 -1.73 13.62
C THR A 310 -15.69 -0.57 14.62
N ASP A 311 -15.36 -0.78 15.91
CA ASP A 311 -15.43 0.26 16.93
C ASP A 311 -14.54 1.46 16.56
N VAL A 312 -13.31 1.19 16.13
CA VAL A 312 -12.36 2.22 15.70
C VAL A 312 -12.82 2.92 14.43
N TYR A 313 -13.46 2.19 13.49
CA TYR A 313 -14.06 2.78 12.30
C TYR A 313 -15.15 3.78 12.64
N HIS A 314 -16.05 3.46 13.56
CA HIS A 314 -17.08 4.40 14.00
C HIS A 314 -16.47 5.68 14.58
N ARG A 315 -15.44 5.56 15.43
CA ARG A 315 -14.74 6.73 15.95
C ARG A 315 -14.04 7.54 14.85
N MET A 316 -13.41 6.88 13.91
CA MET A 316 -12.80 7.55 12.74
C MET A 316 -13.84 8.36 11.96
N LYS A 317 -15.02 7.78 11.70
CA LYS A 317 -16.11 8.44 10.97
C LYS A 317 -16.68 9.67 11.70
N GLU A 318 -16.63 9.73 13.03
CA GLU A 318 -17.03 10.92 13.79
C GLU A 318 -16.15 12.14 13.48
N LEU A 319 -14.91 11.94 13.04
CA LEU A 319 -14.00 13.03 12.64
C LEU A 319 -14.26 13.52 11.21
N GLN A 320 -15.01 12.77 10.39
CA GLN A 320 -15.30 13.09 9.00
C GLN A 320 -16.48 14.05 8.85
N ILE A 321 -16.43 14.95 7.89
CA ILE A 321 -17.60 15.76 7.50
C ILE A 321 -18.58 14.86 6.73
N GLN A 322 -19.68 14.45 7.41
CA GLN A 322 -20.62 13.46 6.86
C GLN A 322 -21.86 14.08 6.21
N ASP A 323 -22.13 15.35 6.43
CA ASP A 323 -23.28 16.06 5.85
C ASP A 323 -22.98 16.49 4.40
N PRO A 324 -23.71 15.94 3.40
CA PRO A 324 -23.47 16.25 1.98
C PRO A 324 -23.71 17.73 1.62
N LEU A 325 -24.39 18.48 2.45
CA LEU A 325 -24.67 19.90 2.24
C LEU A 325 -23.57 20.82 2.76
N LYS A 326 -22.61 20.26 3.54
CA LYS A 326 -21.50 21.05 4.06
C LYS A 326 -20.34 21.14 3.06
N PRO A 327 -19.61 22.25 3.05
CA PRO A 327 -18.31 22.32 2.38
C PRO A 327 -17.41 21.19 2.87
N TYR A 328 -16.58 20.66 1.94
CA TYR A 328 -15.62 19.59 2.24
C TYR A 328 -16.26 18.26 2.70
N TYR A 329 -17.49 17.98 2.25
CA TYR A 329 -18.15 16.70 2.49
C TYR A 329 -17.21 15.52 2.18
N GLY A 330 -17.13 14.57 3.08
CA GLY A 330 -16.28 13.39 2.97
C GLY A 330 -14.83 13.61 3.42
N GLY A 331 -14.44 14.85 3.73
CA GLY A 331 -13.08 15.18 4.18
C GLY A 331 -12.90 15.09 5.69
N TYR A 332 -11.64 14.86 6.08
CA TYR A 332 -11.16 15.01 7.45
C TYR A 332 -10.42 16.34 7.52
N MET A 333 -11.02 17.30 8.21
CA MET A 333 -10.53 18.68 8.26
C MET A 333 -9.92 18.99 9.62
N ASN A 334 -8.85 19.77 9.61
CA ASN A 334 -8.31 20.45 10.78
C ASN A 334 -8.54 21.95 10.57
N GLU A 335 -9.60 22.47 11.23
CA GLU A 335 -10.10 23.85 11.01
C GLU A 335 -10.43 24.10 9.53
N LYS A 336 -9.60 24.89 8.83
CA LYS A 336 -9.80 25.28 7.42
C LYS A 336 -8.90 24.55 6.44
N ASP A 337 -8.02 23.66 6.92
CA ASP A 337 -7.09 22.93 6.11
C ASP A 337 -7.18 21.42 6.38
N THR A 338 -6.47 20.64 5.59
CA THR A 338 -6.41 19.20 5.71
C THR A 338 -5.06 18.70 5.20
N HIS A 339 -4.75 17.43 5.45
CA HIS A 339 -3.61 16.76 4.82
C HIS A 339 -4.11 15.55 4.01
N SER A 340 -3.60 15.39 2.79
CA SER A 340 -3.99 14.27 1.91
C SER A 340 -3.79 12.90 2.57
N PHE A 341 -2.75 12.74 3.38
CA PHE A 341 -2.48 11.53 4.16
C PHE A 341 -3.64 11.19 5.11
N ASP A 342 -4.18 12.20 5.81
CA ASP A 342 -5.30 12.04 6.75
C ASP A 342 -6.65 11.79 6.06
N ASN A 343 -6.70 11.83 4.73
CA ASN A 343 -7.86 11.45 3.92
C ASN A 343 -7.64 10.13 3.16
N LEU A 344 -6.43 9.88 2.68
CA LEU A 344 -6.12 8.69 1.90
C LEU A 344 -6.05 7.41 2.74
N LEU A 345 -5.45 7.46 3.92
CA LEU A 345 -5.41 6.29 4.80
C LEU A 345 -6.80 5.87 5.30
N PRO A 346 -7.66 6.78 5.81
CA PRO A 346 -9.05 6.46 6.11
C PRO A 346 -9.80 5.85 4.93
N LEU A 347 -9.63 6.41 3.74
CA LEU A 347 -10.25 5.89 2.53
C LEU A 347 -9.79 4.46 2.20
N ILE A 348 -8.50 4.15 2.37
CA ILE A 348 -7.95 2.81 2.20
C ILE A 348 -8.52 1.85 3.25
N ALA A 349 -8.59 2.27 4.52
CA ALA A 349 -9.12 1.44 5.60
C ALA A 349 -10.61 1.14 5.41
N GLU A 350 -11.42 2.15 5.06
CA GLU A 350 -12.85 1.98 4.76
C GLU A 350 -13.06 1.04 3.56
N ARG A 351 -12.24 1.16 2.50
CA ARG A 351 -12.29 0.25 1.35
C ARG A 351 -11.91 -1.18 1.74
N GLU A 352 -10.95 -1.37 2.65
CA GLU A 352 -10.58 -2.71 3.12
C GLU A 352 -11.69 -3.35 3.96
N LEU A 353 -12.31 -2.61 4.89
CA LEU A 353 -13.47 -3.07 5.66
C LEU A 353 -14.61 -3.55 4.76
N LEU A 354 -14.89 -2.82 3.66
CA LEU A 354 -15.88 -3.22 2.65
C LEU A 354 -15.44 -4.46 1.87
N ASN A 355 -14.17 -4.57 1.50
CA ASN A 355 -13.65 -5.71 0.76
C ASN A 355 -13.71 -7.00 1.60
N GLU A 356 -13.40 -6.91 2.89
CA GLU A 356 -13.47 -8.01 3.88
C GLU A 356 -14.90 -8.24 4.40
N LYS A 357 -15.89 -7.40 4.00
CA LYS A 357 -17.30 -7.47 4.41
C LYS A 357 -17.53 -7.30 5.92
N VAL A 358 -16.65 -6.58 6.58
CA VAL A 358 -16.78 -6.21 7.99
C VAL A 358 -17.81 -5.08 8.18
N ILE A 359 -17.90 -4.18 7.19
CA ILE A 359 -18.97 -3.18 7.07
C ILE A 359 -19.74 -3.36 5.76
N GLN A 360 -20.94 -2.74 5.67
CA GLN A 360 -21.82 -2.81 4.48
C GLN A 360 -21.77 -1.53 3.65
#